data_13bdd3483d7b8f8f7a70d3f100e31911
#
_entry.id   13bdd3483d7b8f8f7a70d3f100e31911
#
_cell.length_a   1.000
_cell.length_b   1.000
_cell.length_c   1.000
_cell.angle_alpha   90.00
_cell.angle_beta   90.00
_cell.angle_gamma   90.00
#
_symmetry.space_group_name_H-M   'P 1'
#
loop_
_entity.id
_entity.type
_entity.pdbx_description
1 polymer ?
#
loop_
_entity_poly.entity_id
_entity_poly.type
_entity_poly.pdbx_seq_one_letter_code
_entity_poly.pdbx_strand_id
1 'polypeptide(L)'
;MFFLSHQAVGASLTICLCTLAVGLIQYPRLQKLINTQETPSLETLEKEIKVENTSLSLLKKMPSFGYDNLMADFVYLKFLQYFGDDDVREKTGYSLSPEYFEIILARDPRFLEAYLSLSTSTSLYAAMPERAIKLMDQGLKSLSPQVPEKSYYAWRYKGIDELLFLGDAQSSKQSFETAAKWASTYSDEESKYFAAISQKTVDFLNRNPDSKHARIATWAMVLNNKVDEKTRKRAINAIEALGGKVITTPQGNSQILFPPQD
;
A
#
# COMPACT_ATOMS: atom_id res chain seq x y z
N MET A 1 -11.20 -53.66 -25.69
CA MET A 1 -12.40 -52.97 -25.23
C MET A 1 -12.16 -52.54 -23.79
N PHE A 2 -11.75 -51.28 -23.57
CA PHE A 2 -11.43 -50.80 -22.21
C PHE A 2 -12.75 -50.48 -21.49
N PHE A 3 -13.12 -51.29 -20.50
CA PHE A 3 -14.20 -50.96 -19.58
C PHE A 3 -13.73 -49.89 -18.61
N LEU A 4 -14.13 -48.65 -18.84
CA LEU A 4 -13.98 -47.59 -17.86
C LEU A 4 -14.72 -47.98 -16.59
N SER A 5 -14.03 -48.01 -15.44
CA SER A 5 -14.67 -48.27 -14.16
C SER A 5 -15.75 -47.22 -13.86
N HIS A 6 -16.85 -47.59 -13.18
CA HIS A 6 -17.91 -46.64 -12.82
C HIS A 6 -17.38 -45.42 -12.05
N GLN A 7 -16.28 -45.60 -11.30
CA GLN A 7 -15.57 -44.49 -10.61
C GLN A 7 -14.91 -43.51 -11.60
N ALA A 8 -14.27 -44.03 -12.67
CA ALA A 8 -13.65 -43.18 -13.69
C ALA A 8 -14.71 -42.36 -14.46
N VAL A 9 -15.86 -42.96 -14.79
CA VAL A 9 -16.98 -42.27 -15.43
C VAL A 9 -17.54 -41.18 -14.51
N GLY A 10 -17.74 -41.49 -13.22
CA GLY A 10 -18.21 -40.51 -12.22
C GLY A 10 -17.25 -39.33 -12.07
N ALA A 11 -15.93 -39.60 -11.94
CA ALA A 11 -14.90 -38.55 -11.85
C ALA A 11 -14.87 -37.65 -13.08
N SER A 12 -14.94 -38.23 -14.29
CA SER A 12 -14.99 -37.47 -15.54
C SER A 12 -16.22 -36.58 -15.65
N LEU A 13 -17.37 -37.09 -15.23
CA LEU A 13 -18.61 -36.31 -15.22
C LEU A 13 -18.56 -35.12 -14.25
N THR A 14 -17.99 -35.34 -13.07
CA THR A 14 -17.76 -34.26 -12.08
C THR A 14 -16.82 -33.21 -12.61
N ILE A 15 -15.70 -33.58 -13.23
CA ILE A 15 -14.75 -32.65 -13.86
C ILE A 15 -15.46 -31.81 -14.94
N CYS A 16 -16.22 -32.46 -15.83
CA CYS A 16 -16.94 -31.76 -16.89
C CYS A 16 -17.97 -30.75 -16.31
N LEU A 17 -18.72 -31.14 -15.26
CA LEU A 17 -19.68 -30.27 -14.62
C LEU A 17 -19.00 -29.07 -13.94
N CYS A 18 -17.87 -29.29 -13.25
CA CYS A 18 -17.08 -28.20 -12.64
C CYS A 18 -16.53 -27.26 -13.71
N THR A 19 -15.97 -27.79 -14.80
CA THR A 19 -15.46 -26.97 -15.90
C THR A 19 -16.55 -26.14 -16.56
N LEU A 20 -17.72 -26.71 -16.79
CA LEU A 20 -18.88 -25.99 -17.33
C LEU A 20 -19.35 -24.90 -16.37
N ALA A 21 -19.45 -25.21 -15.06
CA ALA A 21 -19.84 -24.23 -14.06
C ALA A 21 -18.87 -23.04 -13.99
N VAL A 22 -17.56 -23.31 -14.00
CA VAL A 22 -16.52 -22.27 -14.07
C VAL A 22 -16.65 -21.45 -15.35
N GLY A 23 -16.82 -22.10 -16.51
CA GLY A 23 -17.02 -21.43 -17.80
C GLY A 23 -18.24 -20.50 -17.80
N LEU A 24 -19.37 -20.96 -17.28
CA LEU A 24 -20.59 -20.16 -17.17
C LEU A 24 -20.44 -18.93 -16.26
N ILE A 25 -19.67 -19.06 -15.17
CA ILE A 25 -19.41 -17.95 -14.22
C ILE A 25 -18.40 -16.96 -14.84
N GLN A 26 -17.41 -17.45 -15.58
CA GLN A 26 -16.34 -16.61 -16.15
C GLN A 26 -16.74 -15.96 -17.49
N TYR A 27 -17.62 -16.58 -18.28
CA TYR A 27 -18.02 -16.09 -19.60
C TYR A 27 -18.56 -14.65 -19.61
N PRO A 28 -19.48 -14.25 -18.69
CA PRO A 28 -19.93 -12.85 -18.62
C PRO A 28 -18.81 -11.87 -18.28
N ARG A 29 -17.85 -12.31 -17.43
CA ARG A 29 -16.68 -11.49 -17.09
C ARG A 29 -15.75 -11.31 -18.30
N LEU A 30 -15.51 -12.38 -19.03
CA LEU A 30 -14.73 -12.36 -20.27
C LEU A 30 -15.37 -11.47 -21.34
N GLN A 31 -16.70 -11.60 -21.55
CA GLN A 31 -17.42 -10.71 -22.46
C GLN A 31 -17.32 -9.25 -22.04
N LYS A 32 -17.41 -8.96 -20.74
CA LYS A 32 -17.25 -7.60 -20.23
C LYS A 32 -15.84 -7.05 -20.55
N LEU A 33 -14.80 -7.86 -20.37
CA LEU A 33 -13.41 -7.49 -20.71
C LEU A 33 -13.19 -7.26 -22.21
N ILE A 34 -13.78 -8.09 -23.06
CA ILE A 34 -13.62 -7.99 -24.53
C ILE A 34 -14.44 -6.83 -25.10
N ASN A 35 -15.65 -6.60 -24.58
CA ASN A 35 -16.56 -5.57 -25.09
C ASN A 35 -16.35 -4.20 -24.45
N THR A 36 -15.43 -4.04 -23.46
CA THR A 36 -15.16 -2.76 -22.83
C THR A 36 -14.24 -1.92 -23.74
N GLN A 37 -14.78 -1.43 -24.84
CA GLN A 37 -14.21 -0.30 -25.59
C GLN A 37 -14.64 1.06 -25.00
N GLU A 38 -15.61 1.08 -24.10
CA GLU A 38 -16.05 2.30 -23.40
C GLU A 38 -15.47 2.33 -21.98
N THR A 39 -14.76 3.39 -21.67
CA THR A 39 -14.29 3.66 -20.31
C THR A 39 -15.51 3.73 -19.38
N PRO A 40 -15.58 2.93 -18.30
CA PRO A 40 -16.73 2.92 -17.41
C PRO A 40 -17.04 4.33 -16.88
N SER A 41 -18.32 4.65 -16.74
CA SER A 41 -18.71 5.94 -16.14
C SER A 41 -18.23 6.03 -14.70
N LEU A 42 -17.99 7.25 -14.22
CA LEU A 42 -17.56 7.48 -12.82
C LEU A 42 -18.56 6.84 -11.84
N GLU A 43 -19.86 6.93 -12.10
CA GLU A 43 -20.89 6.31 -11.26
C GLU A 43 -20.74 4.78 -11.17
N THR A 44 -20.39 4.13 -12.28
CA THR A 44 -20.15 2.68 -12.31
C THR A 44 -18.92 2.33 -11.47
N LEU A 45 -17.82 3.09 -11.61
CA LEU A 45 -16.60 2.89 -10.86
C LEU A 45 -16.81 3.11 -9.35
N GLU A 46 -17.58 4.12 -8.97
CA GLU A 46 -17.93 4.36 -7.56
C GLU A 46 -18.76 3.21 -6.95
N LYS A 47 -19.67 2.62 -7.73
CA LYS A 47 -20.39 1.42 -7.30
C LYS A 47 -19.45 0.22 -7.11
N GLU A 48 -18.50 0.02 -8.01
CA GLU A 48 -17.49 -1.03 -7.90
C GLU A 48 -16.62 -0.84 -6.64
N ILE A 49 -16.19 0.39 -6.34
CA ILE A 49 -15.48 0.72 -5.10
C ILE A 49 -16.29 0.40 -3.85
N LYS A 50 -17.60 0.69 -3.84
CA LYS A 50 -18.48 0.35 -2.71
C LYS A 50 -18.61 -1.18 -2.52
N VAL A 51 -18.74 -1.91 -3.63
CA VAL A 51 -18.78 -3.39 -3.61
C VAL A 51 -17.46 -3.94 -3.09
N GLU A 52 -16.32 -3.42 -3.55
CA GLU A 52 -15.00 -3.85 -3.08
C GLU A 52 -14.82 -3.56 -1.59
N ASN A 53 -15.19 -2.38 -1.11
CA ASN A 53 -15.16 -2.04 0.31
C ASN A 53 -16.02 -2.99 1.16
N THR A 54 -17.20 -3.36 0.65
CA THR A 54 -18.07 -4.34 1.32
C THR A 54 -17.42 -5.72 1.35
N SER A 55 -16.79 -6.15 0.24
CA SER A 55 -16.02 -7.39 0.14
C SER A 55 -14.89 -7.43 1.17
N LEU A 56 -14.10 -6.35 1.30
CA LEU A 56 -13.04 -6.24 2.30
C LEU A 56 -13.59 -6.32 3.73
N SER A 57 -14.71 -5.67 4.00
CA SER A 57 -15.38 -5.72 5.30
C SER A 57 -15.84 -7.13 5.69
N LEU A 58 -16.25 -7.94 4.71
CA LEU A 58 -16.58 -9.35 4.89
C LEU A 58 -15.34 -10.20 5.13
N LEU A 59 -14.28 -10.02 4.31
CA LEU A 59 -13.01 -10.73 4.44
C LEU A 59 -12.35 -10.47 5.80
N LYS A 60 -12.45 -9.25 6.32
CA LYS A 60 -11.97 -8.89 7.65
C LYS A 60 -12.62 -9.73 8.77
N LYS A 61 -13.91 -10.07 8.63
CA LYS A 61 -14.68 -10.83 9.62
C LYS A 61 -14.63 -12.34 9.40
N MET A 62 -14.17 -12.79 8.23
CA MET A 62 -14.19 -14.20 7.86
C MET A 62 -13.15 -14.99 8.68
N PRO A 63 -13.51 -16.14 9.25
CA PRO A 63 -12.55 -16.99 9.95
C PRO A 63 -11.53 -17.57 8.95
N SER A 64 -10.26 -17.60 9.34
CA SER A 64 -9.18 -18.16 8.52
C SER A 64 -8.99 -19.66 8.68
N PHE A 65 -9.60 -20.27 9.72
CA PHE A 65 -9.45 -21.69 10.06
C PHE A 65 -7.97 -22.16 10.16
N GLY A 66 -7.08 -21.25 10.59
CA GLY A 66 -5.64 -21.53 10.69
C GLY A 66 -4.83 -21.19 9.43
N TYR A 67 -5.49 -20.69 8.37
CA TYR A 67 -4.85 -20.29 7.11
C TYR A 67 -4.68 -18.76 7.00
N ASP A 68 -4.23 -18.12 8.09
CA ASP A 68 -4.12 -16.66 8.14
C ASP A 68 -3.16 -16.11 7.06
N ASN A 69 -1.99 -16.74 6.86
CA ASN A 69 -1.03 -16.32 5.84
C ASN A 69 -1.63 -16.42 4.43
N LEU A 70 -2.33 -17.53 4.12
CA LEU A 70 -2.99 -17.69 2.82
C LEU A 70 -4.07 -16.62 2.59
N MET A 71 -4.79 -16.23 3.65
CA MET A 71 -5.75 -15.13 3.57
C MET A 71 -5.04 -13.80 3.33
N ALA A 72 -3.92 -13.54 4.00
CA ALA A 72 -3.10 -12.34 3.79
C ALA A 72 -2.60 -12.28 2.35
N ASP A 73 -2.04 -13.36 1.83
CA ASP A 73 -1.56 -13.47 0.44
C ASP A 73 -2.67 -13.21 -0.57
N PHE A 74 -3.84 -13.82 -0.37
CA PHE A 74 -5.01 -13.61 -1.24
C PHE A 74 -5.44 -12.13 -1.25
N VAL A 75 -5.52 -11.50 -0.08
CA VAL A 75 -5.89 -10.09 0.03
C VAL A 75 -4.80 -9.19 -0.57
N TYR A 76 -3.53 -9.57 -0.44
CA TYR A 76 -2.42 -8.85 -1.05
C TYR A 76 -2.47 -8.92 -2.59
N LEU A 77 -2.78 -10.08 -3.18
CA LEU A 77 -2.99 -10.20 -4.62
C LEU A 77 -4.17 -9.34 -5.11
N LYS A 78 -5.26 -9.27 -4.34
CA LYS A 78 -6.37 -8.36 -4.64
C LYS A 78 -5.95 -6.90 -4.55
N PHE A 79 -5.12 -6.55 -3.55
CA PHE A 79 -4.54 -5.22 -3.43
C PHE A 79 -3.69 -4.86 -4.66
N LEU A 80 -2.84 -5.77 -5.14
CA LEU A 80 -2.02 -5.51 -6.34
C LEU A 80 -2.88 -5.25 -7.58
N GLN A 81 -3.99 -5.98 -7.76
CA GLN A 81 -4.94 -5.73 -8.83
C GLN A 81 -5.64 -4.37 -8.68
N TYR A 82 -6.08 -4.04 -7.46
CA TYR A 82 -6.69 -2.75 -7.16
C TYR A 82 -5.71 -1.59 -7.39
N PHE A 83 -4.48 -1.72 -6.90
CA PHE A 83 -3.48 -0.66 -6.96
C PHE A 83 -2.94 -0.45 -8.39
N GLY A 84 -2.78 -1.52 -9.16
CA GLY A 84 -2.22 -1.48 -10.51
C GLY A 84 -3.20 -1.09 -11.62
N ASP A 85 -4.47 -0.84 -11.32
CA ASP A 85 -5.46 -0.38 -12.30
C ASP A 85 -5.43 1.16 -12.41
N ASP A 86 -4.38 1.69 -13.03
CA ASP A 86 -4.10 3.12 -13.12
C ASP A 86 -5.26 3.93 -13.70
N ASP A 87 -5.92 3.44 -14.77
CA ASP A 87 -7.02 4.15 -15.43
C ASP A 87 -8.23 4.33 -14.52
N VAL A 88 -8.51 3.33 -13.68
CA VAL A 88 -9.57 3.40 -12.67
C VAL A 88 -9.13 4.26 -11.49
N ARG A 89 -7.86 4.11 -11.03
CA ARG A 89 -7.33 4.86 -9.87
C ARG A 89 -7.22 6.34 -10.13
N GLU A 90 -6.89 6.76 -11.34
CA GLU A 90 -6.89 8.18 -11.72
C GLU A 90 -8.26 8.85 -11.49
N LYS A 91 -9.36 8.09 -11.64
CA LYS A 91 -10.74 8.58 -11.45
C LYS A 91 -11.26 8.42 -10.03
N THR A 92 -10.88 7.33 -9.34
CA THR A 92 -11.47 6.93 -8.06
C THR A 92 -10.54 7.08 -6.87
N GLY A 93 -9.25 7.31 -7.11
CA GLY A 93 -8.21 7.38 -6.10
C GLY A 93 -7.89 6.04 -5.45
N TYR A 94 -7.05 6.11 -4.42
CA TYR A 94 -6.46 4.97 -3.72
C TYR A 94 -7.01 4.80 -2.29
N SER A 95 -8.21 5.32 -2.02
CA SER A 95 -8.76 5.43 -0.66
C SER A 95 -9.01 4.10 0.06
N LEU A 96 -9.11 2.98 -0.69
CA LEU A 96 -9.24 1.65 -0.10
C LEU A 96 -7.91 0.99 0.26
N SER A 97 -6.75 1.56 -0.12
CA SER A 97 -5.44 0.97 0.21
C SER A 97 -5.31 0.58 1.68
N PRO A 98 -5.61 1.44 2.66
CA PRO A 98 -5.48 1.05 4.07
C PRO A 98 -6.42 -0.07 4.50
N GLU A 99 -7.57 -0.26 3.84
CA GLU A 99 -8.51 -1.34 4.16
C GLU A 99 -7.93 -2.72 3.84
N TYR A 100 -7.18 -2.84 2.73
CA TYR A 100 -6.47 -4.06 2.39
C TYR A 100 -5.40 -4.38 3.44
N PHE A 101 -4.58 -3.40 3.82
CA PHE A 101 -3.48 -3.62 4.77
C PHE A 101 -3.96 -3.84 6.20
N GLU A 102 -5.13 -3.34 6.57
CA GLU A 102 -5.76 -3.68 7.85
C GLU A 102 -6.03 -5.19 7.95
N ILE A 103 -6.41 -5.85 6.85
CA ILE A 103 -6.62 -7.29 6.81
C ILE A 103 -5.28 -8.02 6.74
N ILE A 104 -4.40 -7.61 5.82
CA ILE A 104 -3.11 -8.27 5.56
C ILE A 104 -2.29 -8.32 6.85
N LEU A 105 -2.05 -7.17 7.50
CA LEU A 105 -1.21 -7.10 8.70
C LEU A 105 -1.88 -7.66 9.95
N ALA A 106 -3.22 -7.74 9.99
CA ALA A 106 -3.92 -8.43 11.07
C ALA A 106 -3.81 -9.95 10.95
N ARG A 107 -3.69 -10.49 9.72
CA ARG A 107 -3.57 -11.92 9.43
C ARG A 107 -2.12 -12.39 9.41
N ASP A 108 -1.25 -11.61 8.75
CA ASP A 108 0.19 -11.87 8.73
C ASP A 108 0.99 -10.59 8.97
N PRO A 109 1.23 -10.24 10.23
CA PRO A 109 2.06 -9.08 10.56
C PRO A 109 3.53 -9.25 10.17
N ARG A 110 3.98 -10.46 9.79
CA ARG A 110 5.35 -10.77 9.37
C ARG A 110 5.55 -10.71 7.86
N PHE A 111 4.53 -10.38 7.11
CA PHE A 111 4.60 -10.15 5.67
C PHE A 111 5.34 -8.84 5.38
N LEU A 112 6.66 -8.90 5.26
CA LEU A 112 7.53 -7.70 5.24
C LEU A 112 7.25 -6.78 4.05
N GLU A 113 6.99 -7.35 2.86
CA GLU A 113 6.69 -6.59 1.64
C GLU A 113 5.44 -5.73 1.76
N ALA A 114 4.51 -6.14 2.63
CA ALA A 114 3.29 -5.38 2.88
C ALA A 114 3.56 -4.00 3.51
N TYR A 115 4.65 -3.84 4.28
CA TYR A 115 4.98 -2.55 4.90
C TYR A 115 5.43 -1.50 3.88
N LEU A 116 6.23 -1.89 2.87
CA LEU A 116 6.58 -1.00 1.77
C LEU A 116 5.35 -0.62 0.96
N SER A 117 4.54 -1.61 0.60
CA SER A 117 3.32 -1.41 -0.19
C SER A 117 2.31 -0.53 0.56
N LEU A 118 2.18 -0.71 1.88
CA LEU A 118 1.35 0.13 2.76
C LEU A 118 1.84 1.59 2.76
N SER A 119 3.14 1.84 3.00
CA SER A 119 3.73 3.18 2.97
C SER A 119 3.46 3.83 1.61
N THR A 120 3.83 3.16 0.52
CA THR A 120 3.68 3.69 -0.83
C THR A 120 2.22 3.99 -1.15
N SER A 121 1.34 3.00 -1.06
CA SER A 121 -0.05 3.16 -1.51
C SER A 121 -0.91 4.04 -0.60
N THR A 122 -0.66 3.98 0.71
CA THR A 122 -1.50 4.68 1.69
C THR A 122 -0.96 6.08 2.01
N SER A 123 0.37 6.23 2.20
CA SER A 123 0.94 7.56 2.48
C SER A 123 1.12 8.37 1.21
N LEU A 124 1.76 7.81 0.16
CA LEU A 124 2.12 8.56 -1.03
C LEU A 124 0.95 8.70 -2.02
N TYR A 125 0.20 7.63 -2.30
CA TYR A 125 -0.89 7.68 -3.30
C TYR A 125 -2.25 8.08 -2.71
N ALA A 126 -2.62 7.56 -1.54
CA ALA A 126 -3.88 7.93 -0.89
C ALA A 126 -3.76 9.16 0.03
N ALA A 127 -2.54 9.67 0.27
CA ALA A 127 -2.24 10.77 1.19
C ALA A 127 -2.84 10.56 2.59
N MET A 128 -2.74 9.34 3.12
CA MET A 128 -3.25 8.94 4.44
C MET A 128 -2.15 8.42 5.37
N PRO A 129 -1.05 9.18 5.60
CA PRO A 129 0.11 8.71 6.35
C PRO A 129 -0.24 8.33 7.80
N GLU A 130 -1.20 8.99 8.44
CA GLU A 130 -1.60 8.67 9.81
C GLU A 130 -2.19 7.25 9.90
N ARG A 131 -2.93 6.82 8.85
CA ARG A 131 -3.45 5.45 8.79
C ARG A 131 -2.36 4.44 8.51
N ALA A 132 -1.41 4.75 7.62
CA ALA A 132 -0.29 3.89 7.31
C ALA A 132 0.55 3.63 8.58
N ILE A 133 0.96 4.69 9.28
CA ILE A 133 1.75 4.60 10.50
C ILE A 133 1.01 3.80 11.58
N LYS A 134 -0.29 4.05 11.78
CA LYS A 134 -1.10 3.29 12.74
C LYS A 134 -1.13 1.79 12.45
N LEU A 135 -1.23 1.41 11.18
CA LEU A 135 -1.22 0.01 10.76
C LEU A 135 0.18 -0.61 10.92
N MET A 136 1.25 0.14 10.58
CA MET A 136 2.63 -0.27 10.85
C MET A 136 2.87 -0.51 12.34
N ASP A 137 2.44 0.41 13.22
CA ASP A 137 2.56 0.26 14.67
C ASP A 137 1.90 -1.00 15.21
N GLN A 138 0.80 -1.41 14.62
CA GLN A 138 0.12 -2.67 14.99
C GLN A 138 0.94 -3.88 14.58
N GLY A 139 1.40 -3.93 13.34
CA GLY A 139 2.16 -5.05 12.80
C GLY A 139 3.55 -5.18 13.44
N LEU A 140 4.25 -4.07 13.67
CA LEU A 140 5.60 -4.03 14.26
C LEU A 140 5.69 -4.68 15.64
N LYS A 141 4.59 -4.78 16.39
CA LYS A 141 4.53 -5.49 17.69
C LYS A 141 4.82 -6.99 17.58
N SER A 142 4.63 -7.56 16.41
CA SER A 142 4.83 -8.99 16.12
C SER A 142 6.18 -9.29 15.47
N LEU A 143 7.01 -8.25 15.25
CA LEU A 143 8.30 -8.36 14.61
C LEU A 143 9.44 -8.37 15.66
N SER A 144 10.55 -8.97 15.27
CA SER A 144 11.80 -8.90 16.04
C SER A 144 12.98 -8.69 15.07
N PRO A 145 14.20 -8.41 15.54
CA PRO A 145 15.31 -8.08 14.65
C PRO A 145 15.55 -9.07 13.50
N GLN A 146 15.26 -10.37 13.73
CA GLN A 146 15.51 -11.44 12.76
C GLN A 146 14.24 -12.21 12.35
N VAL A 147 13.06 -11.76 12.77
CA VAL A 147 11.79 -12.42 12.46
C VAL A 147 10.74 -11.37 12.10
N PRO A 148 10.38 -11.30 10.83
CA PRO A 148 10.99 -11.94 9.67
C PRO A 148 12.41 -11.43 9.41
N GLU A 149 13.15 -12.11 8.53
CA GLU A 149 14.47 -11.64 8.14
C GLU A 149 14.42 -10.20 7.61
N LYS A 150 15.40 -9.38 7.99
CA LYS A 150 15.50 -7.96 7.57
C LYS A 150 14.30 -7.08 7.97
N SER A 151 13.60 -7.43 9.05
CA SER A 151 12.45 -6.68 9.56
C SER A 151 12.74 -5.20 9.92
N TYR A 152 14.01 -4.79 9.95
CA TYR A 152 14.42 -3.39 10.07
C TYR A 152 13.86 -2.49 8.96
N TYR A 153 13.52 -3.04 7.81
CA TYR A 153 12.89 -2.28 6.74
C TYR A 153 11.53 -1.69 7.15
N ALA A 154 10.71 -2.44 7.88
CA ALA A 154 9.42 -1.95 8.34
C ALA A 154 9.56 -0.70 9.24
N TRP A 155 10.57 -0.68 10.13
CA TRP A 155 10.90 0.50 10.93
C TRP A 155 11.39 1.68 10.09
N ARG A 156 12.14 1.40 9.03
CA ARG A 156 12.61 2.45 8.11
C ARG A 156 11.43 3.09 7.36
N TYR A 157 10.49 2.30 6.84
CA TYR A 157 9.31 2.84 6.15
C TYR A 157 8.47 3.69 7.08
N LYS A 158 8.25 3.22 8.31
CA LYS A 158 7.57 4.01 9.34
C LYS A 158 8.29 5.33 9.61
N GLY A 159 9.60 5.30 9.83
CA GLY A 159 10.40 6.50 10.11
C GLY A 159 10.37 7.51 8.95
N ILE A 160 10.34 7.03 7.70
CA ILE A 160 10.18 7.89 6.51
C ILE A 160 8.80 8.57 6.53
N ASP A 161 7.73 7.82 6.77
CA ASP A 161 6.38 8.36 6.79
C ASP A 161 6.18 9.37 7.93
N GLU A 162 6.71 9.08 9.12
CA GLU A 162 6.69 10.00 10.27
C GLU A 162 7.41 11.31 9.97
N LEU A 163 8.59 11.25 9.36
CA LEU A 163 9.39 12.42 9.06
C LEU A 163 8.77 13.27 7.94
N LEU A 164 8.54 12.63 6.79
CA LEU A 164 8.31 13.36 5.56
C LEU A 164 6.84 13.78 5.40
N PHE A 165 5.91 12.97 5.86
CA PHE A 165 4.48 13.31 5.76
C PHE A 165 3.94 13.99 7.01
N LEU A 166 4.30 13.51 8.23
CA LEU A 166 3.79 14.10 9.47
C LEU A 166 4.69 15.20 10.02
N GLY A 167 5.99 15.19 9.71
CA GLY A 167 6.98 16.08 10.32
C GLY A 167 7.25 15.74 11.78
N ASP A 168 6.95 14.51 12.19
CA ASP A 168 7.24 14.02 13.53
C ASP A 168 8.68 13.50 13.60
N ALA A 169 9.63 14.43 13.74
CA ALA A 169 11.05 14.12 13.81
C ALA A 169 11.41 13.26 15.02
N GLN A 170 10.68 13.39 16.14
CA GLN A 170 10.96 12.62 17.34
C GLN A 170 10.58 11.14 17.17
N SER A 171 9.39 10.85 16.68
CA SER A 171 8.95 9.47 16.37
C SER A 171 9.82 8.87 15.26
N SER A 172 10.09 9.63 14.21
CA SER A 172 10.98 9.22 13.11
C SER A 172 12.37 8.84 13.61
N LYS A 173 12.97 9.65 14.50
CA LYS A 173 14.26 9.33 15.11
C LYS A 173 14.23 7.98 15.82
N GLN A 174 13.21 7.72 16.65
CA GLN A 174 13.06 6.45 17.36
C GLN A 174 12.91 5.27 16.39
N SER A 175 12.16 5.46 15.31
CA SER A 175 11.99 4.46 14.25
C SER A 175 13.32 4.16 13.55
N PHE A 176 14.11 5.18 13.19
CA PHE A 176 15.43 5.00 12.58
C PHE A 176 16.48 4.43 13.55
N GLU A 177 16.46 4.80 14.83
CA GLU A 177 17.31 4.19 15.89
C GLU A 177 17.04 2.68 15.99
N THR A 178 15.75 2.29 16.00
CA THR A 178 15.35 0.89 16.05
C THR A 178 15.78 0.16 14.77
N ALA A 179 15.59 0.77 13.62
CA ALA A 179 16.02 0.21 12.33
C ALA A 179 17.55 0.00 12.29
N ALA A 180 18.34 1.00 12.72
CA ALA A 180 19.79 0.89 12.78
C ALA A 180 20.24 -0.24 13.71
N LYS A 181 19.66 -0.31 14.91
CA LYS A 181 19.92 -1.37 15.88
C LYS A 181 19.60 -2.76 15.33
N TRP A 182 18.45 -2.93 14.67
CA TRP A 182 18.04 -4.22 14.13
C TRP A 182 18.90 -4.61 12.92
N ALA A 183 19.18 -3.67 12.01
CA ALA A 183 20.07 -3.91 10.88
C ALA A 183 21.49 -4.31 11.30
N SER A 184 21.99 -3.75 12.41
CA SER A 184 23.32 -4.09 12.98
C SER A 184 23.43 -5.52 13.51
N THR A 185 22.32 -6.25 13.65
CA THR A 185 22.37 -7.67 14.06
C THR A 185 22.77 -8.62 12.91
N TYR A 186 22.85 -8.10 11.68
CA TYR A 186 23.23 -8.83 10.50
C TYR A 186 24.69 -8.54 10.09
N SER A 187 25.32 -9.50 9.41
CA SER A 187 26.71 -9.37 8.96
C SER A 187 26.86 -9.08 7.46
N ASP A 188 25.77 -9.14 6.69
CA ASP A 188 25.76 -8.86 5.26
C ASP A 188 25.93 -7.37 4.94
N GLU A 189 26.47 -7.07 3.75
CA GLU A 189 26.80 -5.71 3.34
C GLU A 189 25.56 -4.81 3.19
N GLU A 190 24.43 -5.37 2.77
CA GLU A 190 23.18 -4.63 2.64
C GLU A 190 22.69 -4.13 4.01
N SER A 191 22.63 -5.03 5.00
CA SER A 191 22.20 -4.69 6.35
C SER A 191 23.16 -3.71 7.03
N LYS A 192 24.47 -3.85 6.85
CA LYS A 192 25.47 -2.87 7.33
C LYS A 192 25.25 -1.49 6.71
N TYR A 193 24.97 -1.44 5.40
CA TYR A 193 24.64 -0.19 4.71
C TYR A 193 23.39 0.46 5.30
N PHE A 194 22.31 -0.30 5.51
CA PHE A 194 21.08 0.23 6.09
C PHE A 194 21.20 0.60 7.56
N ALA A 195 22.05 -0.08 8.34
CA ALA A 195 22.40 0.33 9.69
C ALA A 195 23.08 1.71 9.69
N ALA A 196 24.11 1.87 8.84
CA ALA A 196 24.88 3.11 8.74
C ALA A 196 24.02 4.29 8.25
N ILE A 197 23.18 4.10 7.21
CA ILE A 197 22.36 5.19 6.69
C ILE A 197 21.22 5.57 7.66
N SER A 198 20.66 4.59 8.39
CA SER A 198 19.67 4.87 9.44
C SER A 198 20.28 5.67 10.58
N GLN A 199 21.50 5.31 11.01
CA GLN A 199 22.22 6.06 12.04
C GLN A 199 22.55 7.49 11.57
N LYS A 200 22.99 7.68 10.31
CA LYS A 200 23.20 9.02 9.73
C LYS A 200 21.92 9.86 9.76
N THR A 201 20.76 9.25 9.50
CA THR A 201 19.48 9.95 9.60
C THR A 201 19.19 10.38 11.05
N VAL A 202 19.44 9.52 12.03
CA VAL A 202 19.33 9.87 13.45
C VAL A 202 20.24 11.05 13.81
N ASP A 203 21.50 11.01 13.37
CA ASP A 203 22.48 12.08 13.64
C ASP A 203 22.08 13.40 12.97
N PHE A 204 21.47 13.32 11.79
CA PHE A 204 20.90 14.48 11.11
C PHE A 204 19.71 15.06 11.89
N LEU A 205 18.76 14.23 12.30
CA LEU A 205 17.57 14.64 13.06
C LEU A 205 17.93 15.24 14.45
N ASN A 206 19.04 14.83 15.04
CA ASN A 206 19.56 15.46 16.26
C ASN A 206 20.01 16.91 16.05
N ARG A 207 20.39 17.29 14.83
CA ARG A 207 20.91 18.62 14.50
C ARG A 207 19.88 19.50 13.78
N ASN A 208 19.04 18.90 12.95
CA ASN A 208 18.03 19.59 12.14
C ASN A 208 16.73 18.77 12.08
N PRO A 209 15.89 18.85 13.10
CA PRO A 209 14.71 18.01 13.24
C PRO A 209 13.55 18.37 12.29
N ASP A 210 13.54 19.58 11.73
CA ASP A 210 12.41 20.04 10.90
C ASP A 210 12.94 20.66 9.60
N SER A 211 12.81 19.94 8.49
CA SER A 211 13.06 20.47 7.15
C SER A 211 11.72 20.60 6.42
N LYS A 212 11.22 21.84 6.32
CA LYS A 212 10.02 22.17 5.54
C LYS A 212 10.21 21.86 4.07
N HIS A 213 11.41 22.12 3.52
CA HIS A 213 11.72 21.84 2.12
C HIS A 213 11.62 20.33 1.81
N ALA A 214 12.15 19.44 2.68
CA ALA A 214 12.03 18.00 2.48
C ALA A 214 10.56 17.53 2.52
N ARG A 215 9.78 18.07 3.45
CA ARG A 215 8.35 17.77 3.58
C ARG A 215 7.55 18.29 2.39
N ILE A 216 7.80 19.53 1.92
CA ILE A 216 7.18 20.09 0.72
C ILE A 216 7.52 19.24 -0.50
N ALA A 217 8.80 18.84 -0.67
CA ALA A 217 9.20 17.97 -1.77
C ALA A 217 8.46 16.62 -1.74
N THR A 218 8.21 16.04 -0.56
CA THR A 218 7.46 14.80 -0.42
C THR A 218 6.00 14.97 -0.83
N TRP A 219 5.34 16.01 -0.37
CA TRP A 219 3.96 16.31 -0.79
C TRP A 219 3.88 16.67 -2.29
N ALA A 220 4.95 17.23 -2.85
CA ALA A 220 5.08 17.43 -4.28
C ALA A 220 5.09 16.11 -5.07
N MET A 221 5.71 15.07 -4.54
CA MET A 221 5.65 13.73 -5.15
C MET A 221 4.23 13.19 -5.21
N VAL A 222 3.39 13.45 -4.19
CA VAL A 222 1.97 13.10 -4.22
C VAL A 222 1.26 13.79 -5.39
N LEU A 223 1.52 15.09 -5.61
CA LEU A 223 0.91 15.86 -6.71
C LEU A 223 1.37 15.40 -8.10
N ASN A 224 2.58 14.84 -8.21
CA ASN A 224 3.13 14.35 -9.47
C ASN A 224 2.60 12.95 -9.84
N ASN A 225 1.97 12.26 -8.90
CA ASN A 225 1.27 11.01 -9.19
C ASN A 225 -0.11 11.30 -9.79
N LYS A 226 -0.64 10.36 -10.55
CA LYS A 226 -2.03 10.39 -11.00
C LYS A 226 -2.97 10.07 -9.83
N VAL A 227 -3.36 11.11 -9.08
CA VAL A 227 -4.19 10.99 -7.89
C VAL A 227 -5.55 11.68 -8.08
N ASP A 228 -6.55 11.22 -7.34
CA ASP A 228 -7.88 11.82 -7.34
C ASP A 228 -7.88 13.24 -6.75
N GLU A 229 -8.96 13.98 -7.00
CA GLU A 229 -9.09 15.39 -6.61
C GLU A 229 -9.03 15.59 -5.08
N LYS A 230 -9.51 14.63 -4.29
CA LYS A 230 -9.45 14.69 -2.82
C LYS A 230 -8.01 14.58 -2.32
N THR A 231 -7.26 13.63 -2.86
CA THR A 231 -5.83 13.44 -2.56
C THR A 231 -5.03 14.65 -3.02
N ARG A 232 -5.32 15.17 -4.23
CA ARG A 232 -4.71 16.39 -4.76
C ARG A 232 -4.90 17.59 -3.82
N LYS A 233 -6.14 17.86 -3.38
CA LYS A 233 -6.44 18.93 -2.42
C LYS A 233 -5.69 18.77 -1.11
N ARG A 234 -5.61 17.55 -0.57
CA ARG A 234 -4.87 17.28 0.66
C ARG A 234 -3.39 17.62 0.52
N ALA A 235 -2.76 17.21 -0.59
CA ALA A 235 -1.35 17.51 -0.85
C ALA A 235 -1.10 19.02 -1.01
N ILE A 236 -1.98 19.76 -1.72
CA ILE A 236 -1.89 21.21 -1.84
C ILE A 236 -1.96 21.86 -0.47
N ASN A 237 -2.97 21.52 0.35
CA ASN A 237 -3.13 22.09 1.68
C ASN A 237 -1.90 21.82 2.57
N ALA A 238 -1.30 20.62 2.47
CA ALA A 238 -0.10 20.27 3.22
C ALA A 238 1.11 21.12 2.81
N ILE A 239 1.30 21.35 1.50
CA ILE A 239 2.37 22.24 0.97
C ILE A 239 2.17 23.67 1.46
N GLU A 240 0.95 24.19 1.36
CA GLU A 240 0.63 25.57 1.76
C GLU A 240 0.80 25.77 3.27
N ALA A 241 0.41 24.77 4.09
CA ALA A 241 0.62 24.80 5.54
C ALA A 241 2.12 24.85 5.93
N LEU A 242 3.01 24.35 5.07
CA LEU A 242 4.45 24.43 5.23
C LEU A 242 5.07 25.73 4.67
N GLY A 243 4.25 26.64 4.15
CA GLY A 243 4.68 27.91 3.57
C GLY A 243 5.06 27.82 2.08
N GLY A 244 4.86 26.67 1.44
CA GLY A 244 4.99 26.52 0.00
C GLY A 244 3.79 27.13 -0.75
N LYS A 245 3.91 27.26 -2.08
CA LYS A 245 2.81 27.67 -2.96
C LYS A 245 2.72 26.76 -4.14
N VAL A 246 1.50 26.34 -4.49
CA VAL A 246 1.25 25.53 -5.69
C VAL A 246 0.61 26.39 -6.76
N ILE A 247 1.27 26.49 -7.91
CA ILE A 247 0.79 27.24 -9.07
C ILE A 247 0.44 26.23 -10.16
N THR A 248 -0.82 26.25 -10.61
CA THR A 248 -1.21 25.44 -11.77
C THR A 248 -0.88 26.20 -13.05
N THR A 249 -0.03 25.60 -13.90
CA THR A 249 0.31 26.17 -15.20
C THR A 249 -0.88 26.06 -16.17
N PRO A 250 -0.94 26.88 -17.23
CA PRO A 250 -1.98 26.78 -18.25
C PRO A 250 -2.06 25.38 -18.91
N GLN A 251 -0.99 24.60 -18.85
CA GLN A 251 -0.91 23.22 -19.36
C GLN A 251 -1.39 22.17 -18.33
N GLY A 252 -1.88 22.60 -17.16
CA GLY A 252 -2.38 21.71 -16.10
C GLY A 252 -1.31 21.13 -15.19
N ASN A 253 -0.03 21.43 -15.38
CA ASN A 253 1.05 20.99 -14.51
C ASN A 253 1.09 21.82 -13.23
N SER A 254 1.49 21.20 -12.11
CA SER A 254 1.70 21.93 -10.85
C SER A 254 3.16 22.34 -10.72
N GLN A 255 3.39 23.64 -10.55
CA GLN A 255 4.69 24.19 -10.16
C GLN A 255 4.66 24.55 -8.68
N ILE A 256 5.69 24.18 -7.94
CA ILE A 256 5.76 24.38 -6.50
C ILE A 256 6.85 25.40 -6.21
N LEU A 257 6.48 26.46 -5.50
CA LEU A 257 7.41 27.44 -4.96
C LEU A 257 7.68 27.10 -3.49
N PHE A 258 8.95 26.94 -3.17
CA PHE A 258 9.42 26.70 -1.81
C PHE A 258 9.50 28.02 -1.02
N PRO A 259 9.33 28.00 0.31
CA PRO A 259 9.58 29.17 1.14
C PRO A 259 11.08 29.54 1.06
N PRO A 260 11.44 30.82 1.26
CA PRO A 260 12.83 31.29 1.13
C PRO A 260 13.75 30.76 2.25
N GLN A 261 13.18 30.25 3.34
CA GLN A 261 13.93 29.66 4.46
C GLN A 261 13.33 28.29 4.78
N ASP A 262 14.21 27.31 5.03
CA ASP A 262 13.84 25.96 5.47
C ASP A 262 13.57 25.94 6.97
#